data_3bf40e0ae47d3d43cd766960f5d24409
#
_entry.id   3bf40e0ae47d3d43cd766960f5d24409
#
_cell.length_a   1.000
_cell.length_b   1.000
_cell.length_c   1.000
_cell.angle_alpha   90.00
_cell.angle_beta   90.00
_cell.angle_gamma   90.00
#
_symmetry.space_group_name_H-M   'P 1'
#
loop_
_entity.id
_entity.type
_entity.pdbx_description
1 polymer ?
#
loop_
_entity_poly.entity_id
_entity_poly.type
_entity_poly.pdbx_seq_one_letter_code
_entity_poly.pdbx_strand_id
1 'polypeptide(L)'
;MIQAAGIYLTETDKMNITAADFGLNQIKTEGVQILTLFDTDRMAAKILVLLPYQTEPEHWHPPVGNDPGKEEVIRGIWGDLTFYIPGEDNMKEGFIVEGKEKCYTMRHEIAIGPGDQLILPPGTKHWFQAGKRGAVMYSFSTKVTDLLDQFTDPNIIRETKIEE
;
A
#
# COMPACT_ATOMS: atom_id res chain seq x y z
N MET A 1 -8.40 6.65 12.68
CA MET A 1 -7.45 5.52 12.72
C MET A 1 -6.06 5.99 13.11
N ILE A 2 -5.41 6.93 12.43
CA ILE A 2 -4.02 7.39 12.76
C ILE A 2 -3.90 7.83 14.22
N GLN A 3 -4.81 8.66 14.72
CA GLN A 3 -4.82 9.06 16.14
C GLN A 3 -5.08 7.88 17.09
N ALA A 4 -5.92 6.92 16.72
CA ALA A 4 -6.13 5.70 17.50
C ALA A 4 -4.88 4.80 17.54
N ALA A 5 -4.01 4.93 16.55
CA ALA A 5 -2.69 4.29 16.51
C ALA A 5 -1.63 5.00 17.38
N GLY A 6 -2.01 6.07 18.11
CA GLY A 6 -1.11 6.84 18.96
C GLY A 6 -0.24 7.86 18.20
N ILE A 7 -0.53 8.13 16.93
CA ILE A 7 0.21 9.08 16.12
C ILE A 7 -0.44 10.45 16.22
N TYR A 8 0.33 11.44 16.61
CA TYR A 8 -0.12 12.84 16.62
C TYR A 8 -0.15 13.40 15.20
N LEU A 9 -1.25 14.11 14.86
CA LEU A 9 -1.42 14.80 13.58
C LEU A 9 -1.60 16.29 13.84
N THR A 10 -0.83 17.11 13.13
CA THR A 10 -1.07 18.54 13.03
C THR A 10 -2.28 18.84 12.14
N GLU A 11 -2.79 20.06 12.15
CA GLU A 11 -3.86 20.47 11.20
C GLU A 11 -3.36 20.40 9.76
N THR A 12 -2.09 20.71 9.52
CA THR A 12 -1.46 20.59 8.20
C THR A 12 -1.43 19.13 7.73
N ASP A 13 -1.06 18.19 8.61
CA ASP A 13 -1.08 16.76 8.27
C ASP A 13 -2.47 16.30 7.85
N LYS A 14 -3.50 16.71 8.59
CA LYS A 14 -4.88 16.35 8.28
C LYS A 14 -5.34 16.86 6.91
N MET A 15 -4.91 18.06 6.51
CA MET A 15 -5.20 18.62 5.20
C MET A 15 -4.43 17.96 4.06
N ASN A 16 -3.28 17.35 4.37
CA ASN A 16 -2.40 16.72 3.39
C ASN A 16 -2.65 15.20 3.22
N ILE A 17 -3.63 14.64 3.94
CA ILE A 17 -4.03 13.25 3.70
C ILE A 17 -4.69 13.15 2.33
N THR A 18 -4.14 12.30 1.48
CA THR A 18 -4.69 11.98 0.17
C THR A 18 -5.31 10.59 0.17
N ALA A 19 -6.18 10.31 -0.77
CA ALA A 19 -6.75 8.99 -1.00
C ALA A 19 -6.51 8.57 -2.44
N ALA A 20 -6.00 7.36 -2.63
CA ALA A 20 -5.80 6.76 -3.93
C ALA A 20 -6.81 5.62 -4.10
N ASP A 21 -7.70 5.75 -5.09
CA ASP A 21 -8.63 4.70 -5.51
C ASP A 21 -8.21 4.05 -6.82
N PHE A 22 -7.04 4.45 -7.33
CA PHE A 22 -6.43 3.92 -8.55
C PHE A 22 -7.33 4.02 -9.80
N GLY A 23 -8.27 4.99 -9.82
CA GLY A 23 -9.25 5.15 -10.90
C GLY A 23 -10.34 4.08 -10.94
N LEU A 24 -10.41 3.22 -9.94
CA LEU A 24 -11.38 2.11 -9.85
C LEU A 24 -12.74 2.56 -9.34
N ASN A 25 -12.87 3.76 -8.78
CA ASN A 25 -14.08 4.29 -8.14
C ASN A 25 -14.62 3.40 -7.02
N GLN A 26 -13.74 2.66 -6.33
CA GLN A 26 -14.08 1.68 -5.30
C GLN A 26 -13.22 1.86 -4.04
N ILE A 27 -12.96 3.09 -3.63
CA ILE A 27 -12.06 3.43 -2.52
C ILE A 27 -12.33 2.64 -1.22
N LYS A 28 -13.55 2.18 -0.98
CA LYS A 28 -13.87 1.41 0.22
C LYS A 28 -13.39 -0.04 0.19
N THR A 29 -13.15 -0.58 -1.01
CA THR A 29 -12.71 -1.96 -1.22
C THR A 29 -11.28 -2.02 -1.74
N GLU A 30 -10.95 -1.17 -2.69
CA GLU A 30 -9.62 -1.07 -3.29
C GLU A 30 -9.12 0.38 -3.22
N GLY A 31 -8.02 0.58 -2.53
CA GLY A 31 -7.43 1.89 -2.34
C GLY A 31 -6.59 2.00 -1.07
N VAL A 32 -6.05 3.18 -0.84
CA VAL A 32 -5.25 3.49 0.33
C VAL A 32 -5.35 4.98 0.66
N GLN A 33 -5.28 5.33 1.94
CA GLN A 33 -5.13 6.70 2.40
C GLN A 33 -3.67 6.93 2.78
N ILE A 34 -3.10 8.04 2.30
CA ILE A 34 -1.67 8.32 2.36
C ILE A 34 -1.44 9.68 3.02
N LEU A 35 -0.58 9.72 4.02
CA LEU A 35 0.03 10.94 4.52
C LEU A 35 1.54 10.87 4.27
N THR A 36 2.03 11.68 3.37
CA THR A 36 3.49 11.82 3.15
C THR A 36 4.07 12.67 4.27
N LEU A 37 4.99 12.09 5.05
CA LEU A 37 5.70 12.78 6.12
C LEU A 37 6.87 13.58 5.56
N PHE A 38 7.62 12.98 4.68
CA PHE A 38 8.65 13.64 3.87
C PHE A 38 8.94 12.83 2.62
N ASP A 39 9.44 13.51 1.60
CA ASP A 39 9.94 12.97 0.35
C ASP A 39 11.14 13.81 -0.10
N THR A 40 12.28 13.16 -0.26
CA THR A 40 13.55 13.77 -0.64
C THR A 40 14.13 13.08 -1.87
N ASP A 41 15.25 13.58 -2.39
CA ASP A 41 15.94 12.92 -3.51
C ASP A 41 16.48 11.51 -3.18
N ARG A 42 16.49 11.11 -1.91
CA ARG A 42 17.12 9.86 -1.48
C ARG A 42 16.15 8.89 -0.78
N MET A 43 15.17 9.40 -0.07
CA MET A 43 14.29 8.59 0.77
C MET A 43 12.97 9.30 1.04
N ALA A 44 11.96 8.50 1.37
CA ALA A 44 10.66 9.00 1.78
C ALA A 44 10.12 8.23 2.99
N ALA A 45 9.19 8.88 3.70
CA ALA A 45 8.36 8.20 4.69
C ALA A 45 6.91 8.63 4.55
N LYS A 46 6.03 7.65 4.66
CA LYS A 46 4.58 7.83 4.59
C LYS A 46 3.89 7.11 5.75
N ILE A 47 2.73 7.59 6.12
CA ILE A 47 1.74 6.81 6.86
C ILE A 47 0.72 6.33 5.84
N LEU A 48 0.55 5.02 5.77
CA LEU A 48 -0.47 4.37 4.97
C LEU A 48 -1.59 3.88 5.88
N VAL A 49 -2.83 4.10 5.45
CA VAL A 49 -4.02 3.66 6.18
C VAL A 49 -4.92 2.88 5.25
N LEU A 50 -5.30 1.70 5.67
CA LEU A 50 -6.36 0.92 5.04
C LEU A 50 -7.60 0.92 5.92
N LEU A 51 -8.76 1.18 5.32
CA LEU A 51 -10.05 1.02 5.96
C LEU A 51 -10.31 -0.47 6.27
N PRO A 52 -11.28 -0.82 7.12
CA PRO A 52 -11.64 -2.22 7.34
C PRO A 52 -11.87 -2.97 6.02
N TYR A 53 -11.16 -4.08 5.84
CA TYR A 53 -11.19 -4.94 4.66
C TYR A 53 -10.77 -4.27 3.33
N GLN A 54 -10.18 -3.09 3.37
CA GLN A 54 -9.66 -2.41 2.18
C GLN A 54 -8.37 -3.09 1.71
N THR A 55 -8.21 -3.16 0.39
CA THR A 55 -7.06 -3.76 -0.28
C THR A 55 -6.30 -2.70 -1.06
N GLU A 56 -4.98 -2.64 -0.93
CA GLU A 56 -4.14 -1.97 -1.91
C GLU A 56 -3.83 -2.97 -3.03
N PRO A 57 -4.13 -2.62 -4.31
CA PRO A 57 -4.01 -3.52 -5.44
C PRO A 57 -2.58 -4.03 -5.66
N GLU A 58 -2.49 -5.22 -6.28
CA GLU A 58 -1.21 -5.84 -6.61
C GLU A 58 -0.38 -4.97 -7.55
N HIS A 59 0.82 -4.61 -7.08
CA HIS A 59 1.74 -3.73 -7.77
C HIS A 59 3.19 -4.11 -7.48
N TRP A 60 4.11 -3.45 -8.20
CA TRP A 60 5.55 -3.50 -7.93
C TRP A 60 6.22 -2.20 -8.36
N HIS A 61 7.39 -1.96 -7.83
CA HIS A 61 8.22 -0.79 -8.11
C HIS A 61 9.30 -1.16 -9.11
N PRO A 62 9.12 -0.86 -10.41
CA PRO A 62 10.02 -1.30 -11.45
C PRO A 62 11.36 -0.55 -11.41
N PRO A 63 12.43 -1.11 -12.01
CA PRO A 63 13.67 -0.36 -12.21
C PRO A 63 13.43 0.82 -13.16
N VAL A 64 14.19 1.91 -12.92
CA VAL A 64 14.11 3.14 -13.70
C VAL A 64 15.52 3.57 -14.15
N GLY A 65 15.83 3.39 -15.41
CA GLY A 65 17.20 3.63 -15.92
C GLY A 65 18.21 2.71 -15.23
N ASN A 66 19.15 3.31 -14.48
CA ASN A 66 20.14 2.56 -13.69
C ASN A 66 19.72 2.34 -12.23
N ASP A 67 18.56 2.85 -11.81
CA ASP A 67 18.02 2.64 -10.48
C ASP A 67 17.29 1.28 -10.45
N PRO A 68 17.56 0.42 -9.45
CA PRO A 68 16.93 -0.92 -9.39
C PRO A 68 15.44 -0.88 -9.10
N GLY A 69 14.89 0.27 -8.81
CA GLY A 69 13.53 0.47 -8.33
C GLY A 69 13.47 0.76 -6.83
N LYS A 70 12.30 1.13 -6.37
CA LYS A 70 12.08 1.50 -4.96
C LYS A 70 12.20 0.27 -4.06
N GLU A 71 13.09 0.35 -3.06
CA GLU A 71 13.07 -0.53 -1.90
C GLU A 71 12.15 0.06 -0.85
N GLU A 72 11.33 -0.76 -0.23
CA GLU A 72 10.35 -0.30 0.76
C GLU A 72 10.38 -1.15 2.03
N VAL A 73 10.26 -0.50 3.17
CA VAL A 73 10.11 -1.14 4.49
C VAL A 73 8.76 -0.74 5.07
N ILE A 74 7.92 -1.72 5.31
CA ILE A 74 6.64 -1.55 6.00
C ILE A 74 6.83 -1.85 7.48
N ARG A 75 6.26 -1.01 8.34
CA ARG A 75 6.16 -1.28 9.77
C ARG A 75 4.71 -1.14 10.22
N GLY A 76 4.14 -2.23 10.71
CA GLY A 76 2.80 -2.23 11.31
C GLY A 76 2.75 -1.39 12.60
N ILE A 77 1.73 -0.55 12.73
CA ILE A 77 1.53 0.32 13.89
C ILE A 77 0.24 -0.02 14.61
N TRP A 78 -0.83 -0.26 13.86
CA TRP A 78 -2.14 -0.52 14.46
C TRP A 78 -3.03 -1.32 13.50
N GLY A 79 -3.92 -2.12 14.06
CA GLY A 79 -4.91 -2.87 13.30
C GLY A 79 -4.43 -4.24 12.85
N ASP A 80 -5.05 -4.73 11.79
CA ASP A 80 -4.79 -6.06 11.20
C ASP A 80 -4.34 -5.83 9.75
N LEU A 81 -3.14 -6.24 9.43
CA LEU A 81 -2.53 -6.05 8.11
C LEU A 81 -1.95 -7.37 7.62
N THR A 82 -2.22 -7.70 6.38
CA THR A 82 -1.67 -8.89 5.73
C THR A 82 -1.09 -8.50 4.37
N PHE A 83 0.14 -8.90 4.13
CA PHE A 83 0.84 -8.78 2.85
C PHE A 83 0.82 -10.11 2.10
N TYR A 84 0.78 -10.01 0.78
CA TYR A 84 0.86 -11.13 -0.16
C TYR A 84 2.01 -10.85 -1.12
N ILE A 85 2.99 -11.73 -1.11
CA ILE A 85 4.25 -11.59 -1.86
C ILE A 85 4.56 -12.88 -2.65
N PRO A 86 5.62 -12.91 -3.48
CA PRO A 86 6.08 -14.15 -4.11
C PRO A 86 6.44 -15.22 -3.08
N GLY A 87 5.98 -16.45 -3.29
CA GLY A 87 6.25 -17.59 -2.40
C GLY A 87 5.24 -18.71 -2.60
N GLU A 88 5.31 -19.71 -1.74
CA GLU A 88 4.33 -20.80 -1.72
C GLU A 88 2.95 -20.27 -1.35
N ASP A 89 1.91 -20.74 -2.04
CA ASP A 89 0.53 -20.37 -1.74
C ASP A 89 0.11 -20.94 -0.37
N ASN A 90 -0.02 -20.05 0.59
CA ASN A 90 -0.48 -20.33 1.95
C ASN A 90 -1.65 -19.45 2.37
N MET A 91 -2.30 -18.78 1.40
CA MET A 91 -3.36 -17.80 1.64
C MET A 91 -4.55 -18.41 2.39
N LYS A 92 -4.93 -17.83 3.53
CA LYS A 92 -6.02 -18.32 4.41
C LYS A 92 -6.96 -17.21 4.86
N GLU A 93 -6.43 -16.07 5.25
CA GLU A 93 -7.20 -15.00 5.91
C GLU A 93 -7.66 -13.92 4.92
N GLY A 94 -6.96 -13.74 3.81
CA GLY A 94 -7.30 -12.76 2.81
C GLY A 94 -8.40 -13.20 1.86
N PHE A 95 -8.96 -12.23 1.18
CA PHE A 95 -9.91 -12.48 0.09
C PHE A 95 -9.54 -11.63 -1.13
N ILE A 96 -9.90 -12.12 -2.29
CA ILE A 96 -9.76 -11.38 -3.54
C ILE A 96 -11.10 -10.77 -3.87
N VAL A 97 -11.07 -9.52 -4.33
CA VAL A 97 -12.27 -8.84 -4.84
C VAL A 97 -12.87 -9.67 -5.97
N GLU A 98 -14.17 -9.93 -5.90
CA GLU A 98 -14.90 -10.78 -6.86
C GLU A 98 -14.64 -10.34 -8.30
N GLY A 99 -14.31 -11.29 -9.17
CA GLY A 99 -14.00 -11.06 -10.58
C GLY A 99 -12.58 -10.58 -10.84
N LYS A 100 -11.73 -10.41 -9.80
CA LYS A 100 -10.35 -9.93 -9.92
C LYS A 100 -9.29 -10.99 -9.62
N GLU A 101 -9.62 -12.28 -9.71
CA GLU A 101 -8.72 -13.39 -9.37
C GLU A 101 -7.42 -13.36 -10.20
N LYS A 102 -7.47 -12.80 -11.41
CA LYS A 102 -6.31 -12.64 -12.29
C LYS A 102 -5.46 -11.42 -11.97
N CYS A 103 -6.00 -10.48 -11.19
CA CYS A 103 -5.34 -9.23 -10.82
C CYS A 103 -4.55 -9.35 -9.51
N TYR A 104 -4.71 -10.45 -8.77
CA TYR A 104 -4.06 -10.72 -7.49
C TYR A 104 -3.37 -12.09 -7.56
N THR A 105 -2.12 -12.09 -8.03
CA THR A 105 -1.39 -13.33 -8.34
C THR A 105 -0.48 -13.81 -7.21
N MET A 106 -0.10 -12.91 -6.30
CA MET A 106 0.70 -13.25 -5.12
C MET A 106 -0.19 -13.86 -4.03
N ARG A 107 0.22 -15.02 -3.51
CA ARG A 107 -0.57 -15.83 -2.57
C ARG A 107 0.21 -16.22 -1.32
N HIS A 108 1.46 -15.82 -1.21
CA HIS A 108 2.23 -16.04 0.02
C HIS A 108 1.87 -14.98 1.04
N GLU A 109 1.09 -15.39 2.02
CA GLU A 109 0.50 -14.54 3.06
C GLU A 109 1.47 -14.33 4.22
N ILE A 110 1.67 -13.07 4.60
CA ILE A 110 2.45 -12.65 5.77
C ILE A 110 1.61 -11.68 6.60
N ALA A 111 1.24 -12.10 7.80
CA ALA A 111 0.57 -11.21 8.77
C ALA A 111 1.59 -10.23 9.38
N ILE A 112 1.21 -8.96 9.47
CA ILE A 112 2.01 -7.86 10.03
C ILE A 112 1.23 -7.25 11.17
N GLY A 113 1.60 -7.56 12.38
CA GLY A 113 1.06 -6.95 13.59
C GLY A 113 1.76 -5.64 13.97
N PRO A 114 1.24 -4.93 15.00
CA PRO A 114 1.93 -3.76 15.55
C PRO A 114 3.34 -4.10 16.05
N GLY A 115 4.34 -3.41 15.48
CA GLY A 115 5.76 -3.65 15.80
C GLY A 115 6.48 -4.58 14.82
N ASP A 116 5.76 -5.37 14.03
CA ASP A 116 6.36 -6.18 12.97
C ASP A 116 6.78 -5.31 11.79
N GLN A 117 7.71 -5.82 11.00
CA GLN A 117 8.16 -5.14 9.78
C GLN A 117 8.42 -6.13 8.66
N LEU A 118 8.24 -5.66 7.43
CA LEU A 118 8.51 -6.37 6.18
C LEU A 118 9.39 -5.50 5.30
N ILE A 119 10.45 -6.08 4.73
CA ILE A 119 11.27 -5.43 3.73
C ILE A 119 10.85 -5.96 2.35
N LEU A 120 10.56 -5.06 1.45
CA LEU A 120 10.21 -5.32 0.06
C LEU A 120 11.38 -4.87 -0.84
N PRO A 121 12.21 -5.78 -1.32
CA PRO A 121 13.25 -5.46 -2.30
C PRO A 121 12.67 -4.85 -3.57
N PRO A 122 13.45 -4.07 -4.34
CA PRO A 122 13.03 -3.53 -5.62
C PRO A 122 12.40 -4.59 -6.54
N GLY A 123 11.32 -4.23 -7.24
CA GLY A 123 10.63 -5.12 -8.17
C GLY A 123 9.79 -6.24 -7.52
N THR A 124 9.76 -6.34 -6.20
CA THR A 124 8.93 -7.33 -5.51
C THR A 124 7.45 -7.04 -5.75
N LYS A 125 6.76 -7.94 -6.46
CA LYS A 125 5.32 -7.85 -6.67
C LYS A 125 4.60 -8.16 -5.36
N HIS A 126 3.68 -7.29 -4.96
CA HIS A 126 2.95 -7.44 -3.71
C HIS A 126 1.60 -6.74 -3.74
N TRP A 127 0.72 -7.16 -2.85
CA TRP A 127 -0.49 -6.47 -2.48
C TRP A 127 -0.73 -6.67 -0.99
N PHE A 128 -1.58 -5.84 -0.41
CA PHE A 128 -1.88 -5.98 1.01
C PHE A 128 -3.30 -5.57 1.35
N GLN A 129 -3.80 -6.13 2.42
CA GLN A 129 -5.19 -6.00 2.84
C GLN A 129 -5.28 -5.81 4.34
N ALA A 130 -6.20 -4.93 4.76
CA ALA A 130 -6.54 -4.80 6.15
C ALA A 130 -7.61 -5.81 6.56
N GLY A 131 -7.55 -6.25 7.81
CA GLY A 131 -8.59 -7.03 8.44
C GLY A 131 -9.75 -6.16 8.95
N LYS A 132 -10.54 -6.73 9.86
CA LYS A 132 -11.78 -6.12 10.40
C LYS A 132 -11.59 -4.72 11.01
N ARG A 133 -10.44 -4.45 11.61
CA ARG A 133 -10.17 -3.17 12.27
C ARG A 133 -9.65 -2.10 11.31
N GLY A 134 -9.24 -2.48 10.11
CA GLY A 134 -8.40 -1.66 9.27
C GLY A 134 -6.95 -1.75 9.72
N ALA A 135 -6.07 -0.96 9.11
CA ALA A 135 -4.64 -0.95 9.44
C ALA A 135 -4.04 0.45 9.34
N VAL A 136 -3.01 0.71 10.14
CA VAL A 136 -2.13 1.87 10.06
C VAL A 136 -0.69 1.37 10.07
N MET A 137 0.11 1.83 9.12
CA MET A 137 1.50 1.43 8.99
C MET A 137 2.37 2.61 8.56
N TYR A 138 3.66 2.55 8.89
CA TYR A 138 4.67 3.36 8.23
C TYR A 138 5.19 2.62 6.99
N SER A 139 5.38 3.38 5.92
CA SER A 139 6.16 3.02 4.76
C SER A 139 7.40 3.92 4.73
N PHE A 140 8.57 3.30 4.79
CA PHE A 140 9.85 3.95 4.56
C PHE A 140 10.42 3.42 3.25
N SER A 141 10.88 4.30 2.38
CA SER A 141 11.40 3.84 1.09
C SER A 141 12.62 4.65 0.64
N THR A 142 13.34 4.10 -0.31
CA THR A 142 14.20 4.90 -1.17
C THR A 142 13.35 5.91 -1.94
N LYS A 143 13.95 6.72 -2.81
CA LYS A 143 13.25 7.78 -3.56
C LYS A 143 11.88 7.33 -4.08
N VAL A 144 10.87 8.19 -3.89
CA VAL A 144 9.51 7.93 -4.37
C VAL A 144 9.47 8.02 -5.90
N THR A 145 8.92 6.97 -6.50
CA THR A 145 8.65 6.90 -7.94
C THR A 145 7.24 6.33 -8.18
N ASP A 146 6.30 6.63 -7.29
CA ASP A 146 4.95 6.04 -7.29
C ASP A 146 4.22 6.16 -8.64
N LEU A 147 4.48 7.21 -9.41
CA LEU A 147 3.89 7.38 -10.75
C LEU A 147 4.37 6.32 -11.76
N LEU A 148 5.46 5.64 -11.45
CA LEU A 148 6.04 4.59 -12.28
C LEU A 148 5.67 3.19 -11.79
N ASP A 149 4.97 3.08 -10.66
CA ASP A 149 4.47 1.80 -10.14
C ASP A 149 3.64 1.09 -11.21
N GLN A 150 3.85 -0.20 -11.33
CA GLN A 150 3.14 -1.06 -12.26
C GLN A 150 2.16 -1.95 -11.50
N PHE A 151 1.02 -2.20 -12.11
CA PHE A 151 -0.08 -2.96 -11.50
C PHE A 151 -0.43 -4.17 -12.34
N THR A 152 -0.90 -5.23 -11.67
CA THR A 152 -1.39 -6.43 -12.37
C THR A 152 -2.78 -6.19 -12.97
N ASP A 153 -3.61 -5.37 -12.34
CA ASP A 153 -4.92 -4.99 -12.88
C ASP A 153 -4.74 -3.92 -13.99
N PRO A 154 -5.07 -4.23 -15.24
CA PRO A 154 -4.91 -3.30 -16.36
C PRO A 154 -5.91 -2.12 -16.34
N ASN A 155 -6.92 -2.15 -15.47
CA ASN A 155 -7.90 -1.07 -15.33
C ASN A 155 -7.41 0.04 -14.40
N ILE A 156 -6.29 -0.15 -13.72
CA ILE A 156 -5.74 0.85 -12.80
C ILE A 156 -5.19 2.03 -13.56
N ILE A 157 -5.60 3.22 -13.12
CA ILE A 157 -5.10 4.51 -13.58
C ILE A 157 -4.42 5.19 -12.39
N ARG A 158 -3.09 5.32 -12.45
CA ARG A 158 -2.31 5.89 -11.34
C ARG A 158 -2.58 7.38 -11.13
N GLU A 159 -2.81 8.13 -12.19
CA GLU A 159 -3.20 9.53 -12.14
C GLU A 159 -4.71 9.67 -12.29
N THR A 160 -5.39 10.10 -11.23
CA THR A 160 -6.81 10.47 -11.32
C THR A 160 -6.92 11.81 -12.02
N LYS A 161 -7.58 11.85 -13.17
CA LYS A 161 -7.96 13.11 -13.84
C LYS A 161 -9.34 13.50 -13.32
N ILE A 162 -9.44 14.67 -12.71
CA ILE A 162 -10.73 15.27 -12.39
C ILE A 162 -11.24 15.89 -13.69
N GLU A 163 -12.31 15.35 -14.26
CA GLU A 163 -13.05 16.02 -15.32
C GLU A 163 -13.86 17.16 -14.70
N GLU A 164 -13.68 18.39 -15.22
CA GLU A 164 -14.43 19.58 -14.82
C GLU A 164 -15.87 19.55 -15.31
#